data_838fc9a4c81aec0a85e72ac0772f06b4
#
_entry.id   838fc9a4c81aec0a85e72ac0772f06b4
#
_cell.length_a   1.000
_cell.length_b   1.000
_cell.length_c   1.000
_cell.angle_alpha   90.00
_cell.angle_beta   90.00
_cell.angle_gamma   90.00
#
_symmetry.space_group_name_H-M   'P 1'
#
loop_
_entity.id
_entity.type
_entity.pdbx_description
1 polymer ?
#
loop_
_entity_poly.entity_id
_entity_poly.type
_entity_poly.pdbx_seq_one_letter_code
_entity_poly.pdbx_strand_id
1 'polypeptide(L)'
;SVQRRQLARTYGPGPEKKFQFPLLQRHNRTRIDAHTKVNMKTGQLSRISRISRIVLLICILLFAGGIVSLFIVDDDASRSRIAFQTFEVSLMILVIFIPVLVDRIVHVRVTRLMEILFVSFCFSSLILGDVVDFYGRFNWWDDLLHGISGMLLGIVGYSVINIFNKIENNTIKFTPLFVSIWVVCFALALGSLWEIMEFVTDGLFGLNSQQYLLGSGTFDDTEPLVGHEALRDTMQDLMLDLLGSLVIAVIGFFELRKLKRLR
;
A
#
# COMPACT_ATOMS: atom_id res chain seq x y z
N SER A 1 -3.11 -47.89 -31.60
CA SER A 1 -4.51 -47.86 -31.83
C SER A 1 -5.03 -46.46 -32.12
N VAL A 2 -5.68 -46.34 -33.23
CA VAL A 2 -6.14 -45.08 -33.88
C VAL A 2 -7.15 -44.32 -33.03
N GLN A 3 -7.94 -45.00 -32.21
CA GLN A 3 -8.97 -44.38 -31.34
C GLN A 3 -8.45 -43.48 -30.24
N ARG A 4 -7.25 -43.72 -29.68
CA ARG A 4 -6.68 -42.83 -28.66
C ARG A 4 -6.13 -41.49 -29.20
N ARG A 5 -5.86 -41.42 -30.53
CA ARG A 5 -5.38 -40.19 -31.17
C ARG A 5 -6.51 -39.25 -31.62
N GLN A 6 -7.72 -39.76 -31.76
CA GLN A 6 -8.88 -38.91 -32.14
C GLN A 6 -9.49 -38.20 -30.94
N LEU A 7 -9.48 -38.81 -29.74
CA LEU A 7 -9.97 -38.18 -28.49
C LEU A 7 -9.09 -37.02 -28.01
N ALA A 8 -7.79 -37.03 -28.32
CA ALA A 8 -6.86 -35.96 -27.94
C ALA A 8 -6.98 -34.68 -28.80
N ARG A 9 -7.69 -34.75 -29.95
CA ARG A 9 -7.90 -33.57 -30.81
C ARG A 9 -9.18 -32.79 -30.51
N THR A 10 -10.11 -33.33 -29.73
CA THR A 10 -11.42 -32.72 -29.45
C THR A 10 -11.44 -31.95 -28.11
N TYR A 11 -10.47 -32.22 -27.22
CA TYR A 11 -10.31 -31.49 -25.96
C TYR A 11 -8.90 -30.95 -25.88
N GLY A 12 -8.66 -29.86 -26.60
CA GLY A 12 -7.53 -28.99 -26.30
C GLY A 12 -7.68 -28.45 -24.88
N PRO A 13 -6.57 -28.18 -24.11
CA PRO A 13 -6.67 -27.62 -22.78
C PRO A 13 -7.46 -26.31 -22.85
N GLY A 14 -8.62 -26.29 -22.20
CA GLY A 14 -9.46 -25.11 -22.11
C GLY A 14 -8.67 -23.94 -21.52
N PRO A 15 -9.04 -22.69 -21.83
CA PRO A 15 -8.29 -21.52 -21.40
C PRO A 15 -8.12 -21.56 -19.87
N GLU A 16 -6.88 -21.60 -19.39
CA GLU A 16 -6.53 -21.55 -17.98
C GLU A 16 -7.13 -20.29 -17.35
N LYS A 17 -8.12 -20.45 -16.50
CA LYS A 17 -8.63 -19.37 -15.66
C LYS A 17 -7.54 -19.01 -14.64
N LYS A 18 -6.80 -17.95 -14.92
CA LYS A 18 -5.79 -17.39 -14.01
C LYS A 18 -6.49 -16.78 -12.79
N PHE A 19 -5.98 -17.08 -11.61
CA PHE A 19 -6.47 -16.44 -10.39
C PHE A 19 -6.20 -14.94 -10.47
N GLN A 20 -7.25 -14.15 -10.25
CA GLN A 20 -7.16 -12.71 -10.03
C GLN A 20 -8.11 -12.39 -8.87
N PHE A 21 -7.61 -11.64 -7.90
CA PHE A 21 -8.44 -11.19 -6.78
C PHE A 21 -9.70 -10.50 -7.34
N PRO A 22 -10.91 -10.69 -6.77
CA PRO A 22 -12.16 -10.15 -7.34
C PRO A 22 -12.13 -8.65 -7.63
N LEU A 23 -11.38 -7.88 -6.83
CA LEU A 23 -11.14 -6.45 -7.04
C LEU A 23 -10.34 -6.14 -8.33
N LEU A 24 -9.65 -7.13 -8.90
CA LEU A 24 -8.83 -7.00 -10.11
C LEU A 24 -9.56 -7.50 -11.38
N GLN A 25 -10.72 -8.17 -11.25
CA GLN A 25 -11.41 -8.83 -12.38
C GLN A 25 -12.28 -7.91 -13.23
N ARG A 26 -12.68 -6.74 -12.75
CA ARG A 26 -13.74 -5.95 -13.43
C ARG A 26 -13.36 -5.33 -14.78
N HIS A 27 -12.09 -5.46 -15.25
CA HIS A 27 -11.63 -4.72 -16.44
C HIS A 27 -11.04 -5.57 -17.60
N ASN A 28 -11.16 -6.90 -17.58
CA ASN A 28 -10.53 -7.74 -18.61
C ASN A 28 -11.45 -8.21 -19.76
N ARG A 29 -12.56 -7.52 -20.01
CA ARG A 29 -13.46 -7.79 -21.16
C ARG A 29 -13.61 -6.57 -22.07
N THR A 30 -12.52 -6.06 -22.62
CA THR A 30 -12.60 -5.25 -23.85
C THR A 30 -11.37 -5.47 -24.70
N ARG A 31 -11.60 -6.12 -25.82
CA ARG A 31 -10.91 -6.08 -27.12
C ARG A 31 -9.48 -5.51 -27.11
N ILE A 32 -8.52 -6.37 -27.38
CA ILE A 32 -7.19 -5.99 -27.88
C ILE A 32 -7.40 -5.46 -29.30
N ASP A 33 -7.65 -4.18 -29.42
CA ASP A 33 -7.67 -3.50 -30.72
C ASP A 33 -6.26 -3.03 -31.07
N ALA A 34 -5.85 -3.35 -32.30
CA ALA A 34 -4.54 -3.10 -32.89
C ALA A 34 -4.16 -1.60 -33.05
N HIS A 35 -4.88 -0.67 -32.42
CA HIS A 35 -4.66 0.78 -32.51
C HIS A 35 -3.84 1.43 -31.39
N THR A 36 -3.26 0.65 -30.45
CA THR A 36 -2.54 1.21 -29.29
C THR A 36 -1.08 1.57 -29.58
N LYS A 37 -0.66 1.60 -30.84
CA LYS A 37 0.72 2.02 -31.22
C LYS A 37 0.92 3.53 -31.41
N VAL A 38 -0.10 4.35 -31.27
CA VAL A 38 0.01 5.80 -31.48
C VAL A 38 -0.55 6.54 -30.29
N ASN A 39 0.20 6.74 -29.26
CA ASN A 39 0.19 7.96 -28.41
C ASN A 39 1.12 7.83 -27.17
N MET A 40 2.41 7.65 -27.37
CA MET A 40 3.39 7.64 -26.26
C MET A 40 3.90 9.06 -25.90
N LYS A 41 3.18 10.13 -26.25
CA LYS A 41 3.64 11.52 -26.02
C LYS A 41 2.68 12.43 -25.27
N THR A 42 1.53 11.97 -24.80
CA THR A 42 0.67 12.80 -23.94
C THR A 42 0.89 12.45 -22.47
N GLY A 43 1.33 13.45 -21.77
CA GLY A 43 1.76 13.58 -20.39
C GLY A 43 1.44 12.51 -19.34
N GLN A 44 2.39 12.30 -18.48
CA GLN A 44 2.34 11.46 -17.27
C GLN A 44 1.06 11.68 -16.43
N LEU A 45 0.56 12.92 -16.38
CA LEU A 45 -0.66 13.32 -15.68
C LEU A 45 -1.96 12.69 -16.23
N SER A 46 -1.99 12.24 -17.49
CA SER A 46 -3.19 11.59 -18.05
C SER A 46 -3.39 10.15 -17.55
N ARG A 47 -2.39 9.56 -16.91
CA ARG A 47 -2.44 8.19 -16.37
C ARG A 47 -2.92 8.11 -14.93
N ILE A 48 -2.80 9.20 -14.15
CA ILE A 48 -3.27 9.25 -12.76
C ILE A 48 -4.78 9.52 -12.69
N SER A 49 -5.42 8.96 -11.66
CA SER A 49 -6.87 9.10 -11.44
C SER A 49 -7.29 10.56 -11.19
N ARG A 50 -8.58 10.84 -11.26
CA ARG A 50 -9.11 12.18 -10.91
C ARG A 50 -8.85 12.48 -9.43
N ILE A 51 -9.00 11.49 -8.56
CA ILE A 51 -8.77 11.62 -7.12
C ILE A 51 -7.30 11.97 -6.87
N SER A 52 -6.35 11.20 -7.45
CA SER A 52 -4.92 11.48 -7.30
C SER A 52 -4.53 12.88 -7.81
N ARG A 53 -5.19 13.40 -8.85
CA ARG A 53 -4.97 14.77 -9.32
C ARG A 53 -5.48 15.81 -8.34
N ILE A 54 -6.64 15.57 -7.71
CA ILE A 54 -7.17 16.47 -6.66
C ILE A 54 -6.22 16.47 -5.47
N VAL A 55 -5.81 15.29 -5.01
CA VAL A 55 -4.83 15.16 -3.91
C VAL A 55 -3.52 15.87 -4.25
N LEU A 56 -3.01 15.70 -5.48
CA LEU A 56 -1.81 16.40 -5.93
C LEU A 56 -1.96 17.92 -5.86
N LEU A 57 -3.10 18.45 -6.29
CA LEU A 57 -3.37 19.90 -6.23
C LEU A 57 -3.39 20.38 -4.77
N ILE A 58 -4.07 19.66 -3.88
CA ILE A 58 -4.09 19.96 -2.45
C ILE A 58 -2.67 19.97 -1.88
N CYS A 59 -1.87 18.95 -2.16
CA CYS A 59 -0.49 18.87 -1.68
C CYS A 59 0.39 20.00 -2.23
N ILE A 60 0.23 20.40 -3.50
CA ILE A 60 0.98 21.55 -4.05
C ILE A 60 0.62 22.85 -3.31
N LEU A 61 -0.66 23.07 -2.99
CA LEU A 61 -1.10 24.24 -2.25
C LEU A 61 -0.58 24.22 -0.80
N LEU A 62 -0.64 23.08 -0.12
CA LEU A 62 -0.08 22.90 1.22
C LEU A 62 1.44 23.11 1.23
N PHE A 63 2.15 22.56 0.26
CA PHE A 63 3.60 22.74 0.12
C PHE A 63 3.96 24.22 -0.05
N ALA A 64 3.26 24.91 -0.95
CA ALA A 64 3.48 26.36 -1.15
C ALA A 64 3.19 27.16 0.13
N GLY A 65 2.09 26.83 0.84
CA GLY A 65 1.75 27.44 2.12
C GLY A 65 2.81 27.16 3.20
N GLY A 66 3.29 25.93 3.30
CA GLY A 66 4.37 25.53 4.21
C GLY A 66 5.66 26.32 3.97
N ILE A 67 6.09 26.41 2.71
CA ILE A 67 7.27 27.24 2.34
C ILE A 67 7.09 28.70 2.76
N VAL A 68 5.93 29.31 2.47
CA VAL A 68 5.66 30.70 2.88
C VAL A 68 5.69 30.85 4.40
N SER A 69 5.08 29.91 5.13
CA SER A 69 5.05 29.93 6.60
C SER A 69 6.44 29.86 7.22
N LEU A 70 7.40 29.13 6.63
CA LEU A 70 8.79 29.08 7.11
C LEU A 70 9.50 30.45 7.11
N PHE A 71 9.07 31.39 6.28
CA PHE A 71 9.61 32.76 6.25
C PHE A 71 8.90 33.74 7.18
N ILE A 72 7.71 33.38 7.68
CA ILE A 72 6.87 34.26 8.49
C ILE A 72 7.00 33.93 9.98
N VAL A 73 7.21 32.66 10.31
CA VAL A 73 7.26 32.18 11.69
C VAL A 73 8.64 32.43 12.28
N ASP A 74 8.67 33.14 13.43
CA ASP A 74 9.90 33.51 14.11
C ASP A 74 10.34 32.53 15.22
N ASP A 75 9.40 31.71 15.72
CA ASP A 75 9.64 30.71 16.75
C ASP A 75 10.28 29.44 16.15
N ASP A 76 11.43 29.03 16.73
CA ASP A 76 12.21 27.90 16.19
C ASP A 76 11.49 26.55 16.31
N ALA A 77 10.70 26.30 17.35
CA ALA A 77 9.95 25.07 17.53
C ALA A 77 8.85 24.96 16.46
N SER A 78 8.05 26.02 16.26
CA SER A 78 7.04 26.07 15.21
C SER A 78 7.65 25.97 13.82
N ARG A 79 8.83 26.59 13.61
CA ARG A 79 9.55 26.50 12.33
C ARG A 79 9.99 25.06 12.03
N SER A 80 10.52 24.32 13.02
CA SER A 80 10.91 22.93 12.89
C SER A 80 9.72 22.03 12.54
N ARG A 81 8.59 22.23 13.21
CA ARG A 81 7.33 21.53 12.93
C ARG A 81 6.84 21.78 11.49
N ILE A 82 6.79 23.06 11.07
CA ILE A 82 6.38 23.42 9.71
C ILE A 82 7.34 22.83 8.67
N ALA A 83 8.64 22.81 8.93
CA ALA A 83 9.63 22.23 8.04
C ALA A 83 9.38 20.72 7.86
N PHE A 84 9.14 20.00 8.94
CA PHE A 84 8.82 18.57 8.92
C PHE A 84 7.52 18.31 8.15
N GLN A 85 6.43 19.00 8.47
CA GLN A 85 5.15 18.89 7.74
C GLN A 85 5.29 19.22 6.26
N THR A 86 6.10 20.23 5.91
CA THR A 86 6.38 20.58 4.50
C THR A 86 7.15 19.46 3.79
N PHE A 87 8.08 18.81 4.50
CA PHE A 87 8.78 17.63 3.99
C PHE A 87 7.81 16.47 3.73
N GLU A 88 6.90 16.16 4.65
CA GLU A 88 5.88 15.10 4.47
C GLU A 88 4.95 15.38 3.29
N VAL A 89 4.52 16.63 3.13
CA VAL A 89 3.74 17.06 1.95
C VAL A 89 4.55 16.83 0.66
N SER A 90 5.85 17.12 0.66
CA SER A 90 6.72 16.86 -0.50
C SER A 90 6.85 15.37 -0.79
N LEU A 91 6.96 14.56 0.26
CA LEU A 91 6.98 13.10 0.16
C LEU A 91 5.66 12.57 -0.44
N MET A 92 4.51 13.09 0.03
CA MET A 92 3.21 12.72 -0.52
C MET A 92 3.09 13.05 -2.02
N ILE A 93 3.63 14.18 -2.47
CA ILE A 93 3.68 14.54 -3.90
C ILE A 93 4.44 13.48 -4.70
N LEU A 94 5.55 12.96 -4.18
CA LEU A 94 6.32 11.88 -4.82
C LEU A 94 5.57 10.54 -4.81
N VAL A 95 4.96 10.21 -3.68
CA VAL A 95 4.21 8.95 -3.46
C VAL A 95 3.05 8.80 -4.45
N ILE A 96 2.37 9.87 -4.83
CA ILE A 96 1.29 9.85 -5.84
C ILE A 96 1.75 9.22 -7.17
N PHE A 97 3.02 9.31 -7.51
CA PHE A 97 3.56 8.77 -8.77
C PHE A 97 4.04 7.31 -8.64
N ILE A 98 4.16 6.75 -7.44
CA ILE A 98 4.61 5.36 -7.22
C ILE A 98 3.78 4.34 -8.02
N PRO A 99 2.42 4.37 -8.02
CA PRO A 99 1.63 3.43 -8.81
C PRO A 99 1.94 3.45 -10.30
N VAL A 100 2.20 4.64 -10.86
CA VAL A 100 2.58 4.81 -12.27
C VAL A 100 4.00 4.28 -12.53
N LEU A 101 4.90 4.49 -11.58
CA LEU A 101 6.28 4.02 -11.66
C LEU A 101 6.36 2.48 -11.60
N VAL A 102 5.59 1.87 -10.68
CA VAL A 102 5.46 0.41 -10.55
C VAL A 102 4.92 -0.21 -11.85
N ASP A 103 3.85 0.37 -12.44
CA ASP A 103 3.30 -0.10 -13.72
C ASP A 103 4.36 -0.08 -14.84
N ARG A 104 5.27 0.90 -14.83
CA ARG A 104 6.32 1.04 -15.84
C ARG A 104 7.53 0.13 -15.63
N ILE A 105 8.03 0.05 -14.40
CA ILE A 105 9.29 -0.67 -14.09
C ILE A 105 9.04 -2.16 -13.92
N VAL A 106 7.99 -2.50 -13.16
CA VAL A 106 7.70 -3.91 -12.82
C VAL A 106 6.77 -4.55 -13.86
N HIS A 107 6.24 -3.76 -14.81
CA HIS A 107 5.28 -4.20 -15.83
C HIS A 107 4.03 -4.86 -15.24
N VAL A 108 3.64 -4.43 -14.04
CA VAL A 108 2.44 -4.88 -13.34
C VAL A 108 1.36 -3.83 -13.51
N ARG A 109 0.23 -4.22 -14.09
CA ARG A 109 -0.90 -3.31 -14.25
C ARG A 109 -1.49 -2.95 -12.89
N VAL A 110 -1.21 -1.74 -12.41
CA VAL A 110 -1.90 -1.17 -11.27
C VAL A 110 -3.29 -0.72 -11.73
N THR A 111 -4.31 -1.28 -11.11
CA THR A 111 -5.70 -0.86 -11.42
C THR A 111 -5.99 0.51 -10.82
N ARG A 112 -6.98 1.23 -11.37
CA ARG A 112 -7.42 2.51 -10.81
C ARG A 112 -7.83 2.41 -9.34
N LEU A 113 -8.47 1.32 -8.97
CA LEU A 113 -8.89 1.10 -7.59
C LEU A 113 -7.68 0.95 -6.66
N MET A 114 -6.65 0.19 -7.06
CA MET A 114 -5.42 0.06 -6.28
C MET A 114 -4.69 1.40 -6.13
N GLU A 115 -4.59 2.17 -7.21
CA GLU A 115 -4.05 3.53 -7.18
C GLU A 115 -4.79 4.41 -6.17
N ILE A 116 -6.13 4.45 -6.25
CA ILE A 116 -6.97 5.27 -5.37
C ILE A 116 -6.81 4.83 -3.92
N LEU A 117 -6.86 3.52 -3.63
CA LEU A 117 -6.71 3.01 -2.27
C LEU A 117 -5.33 3.36 -1.70
N PHE A 118 -4.28 3.17 -2.49
CA PHE A 118 -2.92 3.49 -2.08
C PHE A 118 -2.74 5.00 -1.81
N VAL A 119 -3.15 5.85 -2.76
CA VAL A 119 -3.02 7.30 -2.61
C VAL A 119 -3.89 7.83 -1.46
N SER A 120 -5.11 7.29 -1.29
CA SER A 120 -5.97 7.69 -0.16
C SER A 120 -5.38 7.26 1.17
N PHE A 121 -4.80 6.07 1.26
CA PHE A 121 -4.12 5.58 2.46
C PHE A 121 -2.93 6.49 2.82
N CYS A 122 -2.02 6.74 1.89
CA CYS A 122 -0.87 7.61 2.14
C CYS A 122 -1.28 9.06 2.46
N PHE A 123 -2.34 9.56 1.84
CA PHE A 123 -2.89 10.87 2.19
C PHE A 123 -3.47 10.90 3.60
N SER A 124 -4.12 9.81 4.03
CA SER A 124 -4.67 9.68 5.37
C SER A 124 -3.58 9.63 6.43
N SER A 125 -2.47 8.97 6.14
CA SER A 125 -1.32 8.90 7.05
C SER A 125 -0.57 10.24 7.10
N LEU A 126 0.02 10.68 5.99
CA LEU A 126 0.92 11.84 5.96
C LEU A 126 0.20 13.18 6.12
N ILE A 127 -0.97 13.35 5.51
CA ILE A 127 -1.63 14.67 5.51
C ILE A 127 -2.68 14.77 6.60
N LEU A 128 -3.60 13.81 6.69
CA LEU A 128 -4.59 13.86 7.77
C LEU A 128 -3.95 13.50 9.11
N GLY A 129 -3.04 12.53 9.16
CA GLY A 129 -2.31 12.12 10.35
C GLY A 129 -1.50 13.26 10.95
N ASP A 130 -0.44 13.66 10.28
CA ASP A 130 0.56 14.60 10.80
C ASP A 130 0.23 16.07 10.52
N VAL A 131 -0.10 16.44 9.26
CA VAL A 131 -0.31 17.86 8.92
C VAL A 131 -1.61 18.40 9.51
N VAL A 132 -2.70 17.62 9.54
CA VAL A 132 -4.00 17.98 10.12
C VAL A 132 -4.09 17.56 11.59
N ASP A 133 -3.11 16.79 12.09
CA ASP A 133 -3.01 16.36 13.48
C ASP A 133 -4.11 15.38 13.90
N PHE A 134 -4.47 14.42 13.03
CA PHE A 134 -5.44 13.37 13.39
C PHE A 134 -4.85 12.38 14.39
N TYR A 135 -3.55 12.12 14.36
CA TYR A 135 -2.87 11.29 15.36
C TYR A 135 -3.03 11.89 16.77
N GLY A 136 -2.89 13.21 16.93
CA GLY A 136 -3.11 13.89 18.20
C GLY A 136 -4.58 14.04 18.62
N ARG A 137 -5.52 14.05 17.67
CA ARG A 137 -6.95 14.28 17.95
C ARG A 137 -7.76 13.00 18.13
N PHE A 138 -7.35 11.91 17.51
CA PHE A 138 -8.09 10.66 17.45
C PHE A 138 -7.18 9.48 17.79
N ASN A 139 -7.14 9.03 19.02
CA ASN A 139 -6.28 7.95 19.50
C ASN A 139 -6.43 6.61 18.75
N TRP A 140 -7.51 6.44 17.98
CA TRP A 140 -7.76 5.25 17.17
C TRP A 140 -7.33 5.42 15.71
N TRP A 141 -6.80 6.59 15.33
CA TRP A 141 -6.49 6.88 13.93
C TRP A 141 -5.35 6.01 13.41
N ASP A 142 -4.33 5.88 14.20
CA ASP A 142 -3.16 5.06 13.94
C ASP A 142 -3.54 3.57 13.85
N ASP A 143 -4.25 3.05 14.86
CA ASP A 143 -4.81 1.71 14.87
C ASP A 143 -5.60 1.37 13.58
N LEU A 144 -6.43 2.31 13.14
CA LEU A 144 -7.21 2.16 11.91
C LEU A 144 -6.29 2.04 10.68
N LEU A 145 -5.28 2.89 10.62
CA LEU A 145 -4.34 2.88 9.50
C LEU A 145 -3.53 1.59 9.47
N HIS A 146 -3.04 1.09 10.59
CA HIS A 146 -2.34 -0.20 10.66
C HIS A 146 -3.24 -1.37 10.25
N GLY A 147 -4.46 -1.43 10.72
CA GLY A 147 -5.43 -2.43 10.27
C GLY A 147 -5.71 -2.40 8.76
N ILE A 148 -5.81 -1.20 8.17
CA ILE A 148 -5.97 -1.01 6.72
C ILE A 148 -4.68 -1.35 5.98
N SER A 149 -3.50 -0.96 6.49
CA SER A 149 -2.19 -1.27 5.90
C SER A 149 -1.99 -2.77 5.75
N GLY A 150 -2.25 -3.52 6.82
CA GLY A 150 -2.17 -4.99 6.81
C GLY A 150 -3.05 -5.61 5.71
N MET A 151 -4.28 -5.10 5.51
CA MET A 151 -5.14 -5.53 4.42
C MET A 151 -4.58 -5.16 3.04
N LEU A 152 -4.12 -3.93 2.84
CA LEU A 152 -3.57 -3.46 1.57
C LEU A 152 -2.29 -4.23 1.22
N LEU A 153 -1.38 -4.41 2.17
CA LEU A 153 -0.15 -5.18 2.01
C LEU A 153 -0.45 -6.66 1.74
N GLY A 154 -1.49 -7.22 2.36
CA GLY A 154 -2.00 -8.55 2.04
C GLY A 154 -2.42 -8.68 0.57
N ILE A 155 -3.16 -7.71 0.02
CA ILE A 155 -3.54 -7.67 -1.40
C ILE A 155 -2.30 -7.55 -2.31
N VAL A 156 -1.33 -6.73 -1.93
CA VAL A 156 -0.06 -6.60 -2.65
C VAL A 156 0.71 -7.92 -2.62
N GLY A 157 0.79 -8.62 -1.48
CA GLY A 157 1.42 -9.92 -1.34
C GLY A 157 0.85 -10.96 -2.31
N TYR A 158 -0.48 -11.01 -2.50
CA TYR A 158 -1.10 -11.85 -3.54
C TYR A 158 -0.69 -11.43 -4.94
N SER A 159 -0.57 -10.13 -5.20
CA SER A 159 -0.18 -9.61 -6.50
C SER A 159 1.26 -10.00 -6.85
N VAL A 160 2.16 -9.98 -5.88
CA VAL A 160 3.57 -10.41 -6.01
C VAL A 160 3.63 -11.90 -6.41
N ILE A 161 2.90 -12.79 -5.73
CA ILE A 161 2.84 -14.22 -6.11
C ILE A 161 2.31 -14.40 -7.54
N ASN A 162 1.31 -13.62 -7.95
CA ASN A 162 0.79 -13.69 -9.32
C ASN A 162 1.82 -13.29 -10.37
N ILE A 163 2.73 -12.36 -10.05
CA ILE A 163 3.83 -11.97 -10.94
C ILE A 163 4.80 -13.15 -11.10
N PHE A 164 5.25 -13.75 -10.00
CA PHE A 164 6.14 -14.92 -10.04
C PHE A 164 5.53 -16.07 -10.85
N ASN A 165 4.26 -16.37 -10.67
CA ASN A 165 3.56 -17.39 -11.45
C ASN A 165 3.48 -17.09 -12.96
N LYS A 166 3.58 -15.83 -13.38
CA LYS A 166 3.60 -15.44 -14.80
C LYS A 166 4.98 -15.56 -15.43
N ILE A 167 6.03 -15.24 -14.69
CA ILE A 167 7.41 -15.21 -15.19
C ILE A 167 7.92 -16.62 -15.45
N GLU A 168 7.59 -17.58 -14.60
CA GLU A 168 8.15 -18.94 -14.63
C GLU A 168 7.35 -19.96 -15.48
N ASN A 169 6.51 -19.55 -16.43
CA ASN A 169 5.77 -20.46 -17.32
C ASN A 169 5.12 -21.68 -16.62
N ASN A 170 4.52 -21.47 -15.43
CA ASN A 170 3.75 -22.47 -14.68
C ASN A 170 4.51 -23.66 -14.07
N THR A 171 5.80 -23.61 -13.86
CA THR A 171 6.56 -24.72 -13.28
C THR A 171 6.34 -24.86 -11.76
N ILE A 172 6.12 -23.76 -11.04
CA ILE A 172 5.89 -23.77 -9.59
C ILE A 172 4.40 -23.55 -9.27
N LYS A 173 3.75 -24.60 -8.79
CA LYS A 173 2.35 -24.52 -8.32
C LYS A 173 2.32 -24.37 -6.80
N PHE A 174 2.23 -23.15 -6.32
CA PHE A 174 2.06 -22.89 -4.89
C PHE A 174 0.73 -23.43 -4.36
N THR A 175 0.74 -24.01 -3.15
CA THR A 175 -0.49 -24.43 -2.48
C THR A 175 -1.24 -23.21 -1.96
N PRO A 176 -2.60 -23.24 -1.84
CA PRO A 176 -3.35 -22.15 -1.23
C PRO A 176 -2.84 -21.76 0.16
N LEU A 177 -2.46 -22.74 0.97
CA LEU A 177 -1.91 -22.54 2.31
C LEU A 177 -0.57 -21.78 2.26
N PHE A 178 0.34 -22.20 1.38
CA PHE A 178 1.63 -21.51 1.21
C PHE A 178 1.43 -20.04 0.84
N VAL A 179 0.55 -19.77 -0.14
CA VAL A 179 0.27 -18.39 -0.57
C VAL A 179 -0.32 -17.56 0.56
N SER A 180 -1.20 -18.16 1.38
CA SER A 180 -1.80 -17.45 2.52
C SER A 180 -0.77 -17.12 3.61
N ILE A 181 0.13 -18.06 3.92
CA ILE A 181 1.24 -17.82 4.87
C ILE A 181 2.18 -16.73 4.32
N TRP A 182 2.54 -16.84 3.04
CA TRP A 182 3.37 -15.82 2.38
C TRP A 182 2.77 -14.42 2.50
N VAL A 183 1.47 -14.26 2.26
CA VAL A 183 0.77 -12.98 2.33
C VAL A 183 0.88 -12.36 3.72
N VAL A 184 0.68 -13.16 4.77
CA VAL A 184 0.81 -12.69 6.15
C VAL A 184 2.26 -12.31 6.47
N CYS A 185 3.23 -13.18 6.14
CA CYS A 185 4.64 -12.88 6.37
C CYS A 185 5.10 -11.64 5.60
N PHE A 186 4.64 -11.46 4.36
CA PHE A 186 4.96 -10.30 3.54
C PHE A 186 4.43 -9.00 4.16
N ALA A 187 3.17 -8.99 4.60
CA ALA A 187 2.56 -7.83 5.23
C ALA A 187 3.26 -7.47 6.54
N LEU A 188 3.50 -8.46 7.42
CA LEU A 188 4.22 -8.25 8.68
C LEU A 188 5.67 -7.77 8.47
N ALA A 189 6.37 -8.29 7.47
CA ALA A 189 7.73 -7.84 7.17
C ALA A 189 7.75 -6.35 6.78
N LEU A 190 6.78 -5.88 5.98
CA LEU A 190 6.68 -4.47 5.60
C LEU A 190 6.19 -3.60 6.76
N GLY A 191 5.23 -4.07 7.57
CA GLY A 191 4.81 -3.40 8.80
C GLY A 191 5.99 -3.26 9.77
N SER A 192 6.75 -4.33 10.01
CA SER A 192 7.96 -4.25 10.86
C SER A 192 9.03 -3.30 10.34
N LEU A 193 9.17 -3.16 9.01
CA LEU A 193 10.08 -2.17 8.43
C LEU A 193 9.57 -0.74 8.66
N TRP A 194 8.26 -0.55 8.69
CA TRP A 194 7.66 0.73 9.04
C TRP A 194 7.97 1.10 10.48
N GLU A 195 7.73 0.20 11.44
CA GLU A 195 8.06 0.40 12.86
C GLU A 195 9.55 0.68 13.09
N ILE A 196 10.44 -0.02 12.36
CA ILE A 196 11.88 0.28 12.39
C ILE A 196 12.17 1.69 11.87
N MET A 197 11.45 2.14 10.85
CA MET A 197 11.61 3.49 10.32
C MET A 197 11.16 4.54 11.35
N GLU A 198 10.03 4.33 12.01
CA GLU A 198 9.55 5.22 13.08
C GLU A 198 10.55 5.29 14.23
N PHE A 199 11.04 4.14 14.70
CA PHE A 199 12.09 4.09 15.73
C PHE A 199 13.33 4.90 15.36
N VAL A 200 13.79 4.77 14.11
CA VAL A 200 14.97 5.49 13.64
C VAL A 200 14.69 7.00 13.51
N THR A 201 13.52 7.38 12.99
CA THR A 201 13.17 8.79 12.83
C THR A 201 12.92 9.48 14.18
N ASP A 202 12.28 8.80 15.11
CA ASP A 202 12.11 9.29 16.49
C ASP A 202 13.46 9.54 17.16
N GLY A 203 14.39 8.58 17.03
CA GLY A 203 15.74 8.74 17.60
C GLY A 203 16.61 9.81 16.94
N LEU A 204 16.44 10.07 15.64
CA LEU A 204 17.23 11.04 14.90
C LEU A 204 16.67 12.47 14.98
N PHE A 205 15.35 12.61 15.01
CA PHE A 205 14.68 13.91 14.91
C PHE A 205 13.94 14.30 16.18
N GLY A 206 13.92 13.45 17.21
CA GLY A 206 13.20 13.70 18.46
C GLY A 206 11.68 13.72 18.27
N LEU A 207 11.17 12.83 17.39
CA LEU A 207 9.75 12.66 17.15
C LEU A 207 9.15 11.67 18.17
N ASN A 208 7.86 11.42 18.09
CA ASN A 208 7.13 10.46 18.94
C ASN A 208 6.18 9.61 18.10
N SER A 209 6.62 9.14 16.93
CA SER A 209 5.82 8.34 16.01
C SER A 209 5.42 7.01 16.65
N GLN A 210 6.34 6.38 17.41
CA GLN A 210 6.10 5.14 18.17
C GLN A 210 5.38 5.39 19.51
N GLN A 211 4.87 6.59 19.78
CA GLN A 211 4.16 6.96 21.01
C GLN A 211 4.84 6.50 22.31
N TYR A 212 6.19 6.52 22.33
CA TYR A 212 6.99 6.12 23.49
C TYR A 212 7.10 7.21 24.55
N LEU A 213 6.60 8.43 24.27
CA LEU A 213 6.45 9.53 25.21
C LEU A 213 5.01 9.65 25.70
N LEU A 214 4.83 10.25 26.88
CA LEU A 214 3.49 10.50 27.42
C LEU A 214 2.81 11.62 26.62
N GLY A 215 1.68 11.31 26.00
CA GLY A 215 0.91 12.23 25.14
C GLY A 215 0.53 11.58 23.83
N SER A 216 -0.12 12.33 22.95
CA SER A 216 -0.61 11.82 21.66
C SER A 216 -0.16 12.70 20.48
N GLY A 217 0.88 13.49 20.62
CA GLY A 217 1.34 14.39 19.57
C GLY A 217 2.85 14.30 19.33
N THR A 218 3.27 14.48 18.12
CA THR A 218 4.66 14.32 17.68
C THR A 218 5.62 15.37 18.27
N PHE A 219 5.14 16.51 18.78
CA PHE A 219 6.01 17.64 19.15
C PHE A 219 5.85 18.17 20.58
N ASP A 220 4.83 17.73 21.32
CA ASP A 220 4.47 18.29 22.63
C ASP A 220 4.80 17.37 23.82
N ASP A 221 5.31 16.17 23.56
CA ASP A 221 5.50 15.11 24.54
C ASP A 221 6.95 15.11 25.03
N THR A 222 7.12 15.09 26.34
CA THR A 222 8.46 15.23 26.95
C THR A 222 8.81 14.13 27.94
N GLU A 223 7.84 13.39 28.48
CA GLU A 223 8.09 12.37 29.49
C GLU A 223 8.08 10.97 28.86
N PRO A 224 9.19 10.21 28.92
CA PRO A 224 9.24 8.87 28.34
C PRO A 224 8.39 7.87 29.14
N LEU A 225 7.64 7.04 28.44
CA LEU A 225 6.97 5.88 29.01
C LEU A 225 7.99 4.83 29.45
N VAL A 226 7.63 3.99 30.43
CA VAL A 226 8.56 3.04 31.04
C VAL A 226 8.07 1.59 30.88
N GLY A 227 8.98 0.71 30.56
CA GLY A 227 8.73 -0.73 30.52
C GLY A 227 7.77 -1.16 29.42
N HIS A 228 6.71 -1.87 29.78
CA HIS A 228 5.77 -2.44 28.81
C HIS A 228 4.98 -1.37 28.04
N GLU A 229 4.67 -0.25 28.68
CA GLU A 229 3.91 0.83 28.02
C GLU A 229 4.70 1.48 26.89
N ALA A 230 6.02 1.59 26.99
CA ALA A 230 6.86 2.14 25.92
C ALA A 230 6.92 1.25 24.66
N LEU A 231 6.52 -0.03 24.76
CA LEU A 231 6.47 -0.96 23.63
C LEU A 231 5.05 -1.17 23.12
N ARG A 232 4.08 -0.55 23.77
CA ARG A 232 2.67 -0.87 23.55
C ARG A 232 2.19 -0.54 22.15
N ASP A 233 2.49 0.65 21.69
CA ASP A 233 2.09 1.17 20.39
C ASP A 233 2.64 0.29 19.26
N THR A 234 3.96 0.18 19.13
CA THR A 234 4.64 -0.68 18.15
C THR A 234 4.08 -2.12 18.13
N MET A 235 3.84 -2.71 19.29
CA MET A 235 3.32 -4.07 19.36
C MET A 235 1.85 -4.16 18.97
N GLN A 236 1.04 -3.13 19.26
CA GLN A 236 -0.36 -3.03 18.87
C GLN A 236 -0.48 -2.90 17.36
N ASP A 237 0.35 -2.08 16.74
CA ASP A 237 0.39 -1.84 15.31
C ASP A 237 0.79 -3.09 14.52
N LEU A 238 1.81 -3.81 14.98
CA LEU A 238 2.16 -5.12 14.42
C LEU A 238 1.03 -6.15 14.57
N MET A 239 0.26 -6.13 15.66
CA MET A 239 -0.91 -6.99 15.82
C MET A 239 -2.04 -6.59 14.87
N LEU A 240 -2.26 -5.31 14.62
CA LEU A 240 -3.27 -4.82 13.68
C LEU A 240 -2.90 -5.14 12.24
N ASP A 241 -1.63 -4.99 11.86
CA ASP A 241 -1.11 -5.45 10.58
C ASP A 241 -1.29 -6.96 10.38
N LEU A 242 -1.01 -7.75 11.42
CA LEU A 242 -1.26 -9.20 11.42
C LEU A 242 -2.75 -9.49 11.19
N LEU A 243 -3.65 -8.86 11.93
CA LEU A 243 -5.09 -9.10 11.82
C LEU A 243 -5.60 -8.69 10.44
N GLY A 244 -5.22 -7.52 9.94
CA GLY A 244 -5.58 -7.04 8.61
C GLY A 244 -5.12 -7.99 7.50
N SER A 245 -3.87 -8.44 7.56
CA SER A 245 -3.31 -9.40 6.61
C SER A 245 -3.95 -10.79 6.69
N LEU A 246 -4.30 -11.25 7.90
CA LEU A 246 -5.02 -12.52 8.10
C LEU A 246 -6.40 -12.50 7.46
N VAL A 247 -7.15 -11.41 7.55
CA VAL A 247 -8.45 -11.28 6.86
C VAL A 247 -8.29 -11.53 5.36
N ILE A 248 -7.32 -10.89 4.74
CA ILE A 248 -7.03 -11.04 3.31
C ILE A 248 -6.51 -12.45 2.99
N ALA A 249 -5.64 -13.01 3.83
CA ALA A 249 -5.10 -14.36 3.66
C ALA A 249 -6.21 -15.42 3.71
N VAL A 250 -7.16 -15.31 4.62
CA VAL A 250 -8.31 -16.23 4.75
C VAL A 250 -9.21 -16.12 3.50
N ILE A 251 -9.58 -14.92 3.08
CA ILE A 251 -10.39 -14.71 1.87
C ILE A 251 -9.69 -15.33 0.66
N GLY A 252 -8.41 -15.04 0.47
CA GLY A 252 -7.63 -15.56 -0.66
C GLY A 252 -7.43 -17.08 -0.61
N PHE A 253 -7.30 -17.68 0.58
CA PHE A 253 -7.21 -19.13 0.74
C PHE A 253 -8.46 -19.83 0.19
N PHE A 254 -9.64 -19.37 0.55
CA PHE A 254 -10.89 -19.98 0.08
C PHE A 254 -11.09 -19.78 -1.42
N GLU A 255 -10.76 -18.62 -1.96
CA GLU A 255 -10.82 -18.36 -3.39
C GLU A 255 -9.86 -19.27 -4.19
N LEU A 256 -8.61 -19.40 -3.75
CA LEU A 256 -7.62 -20.29 -4.37
C LEU A 256 -8.06 -21.78 -4.30
N ARG A 257 -8.62 -22.19 -3.15
CA ARG A 257 -9.12 -23.56 -2.98
C ARG A 257 -10.30 -23.87 -3.90
N LYS A 258 -11.22 -22.90 -4.07
CA LYS A 258 -12.34 -23.02 -5.01
C LYS A 258 -11.86 -23.17 -6.46
N LEU A 259 -10.91 -22.35 -6.88
CA LEU A 259 -10.32 -22.41 -8.22
C LEU A 259 -9.60 -23.76 -8.47
N LYS A 260 -8.94 -24.32 -7.45
CA LYS A 260 -8.27 -25.63 -7.56
C LYS A 260 -9.25 -26.79 -7.71
N ARG A 261 -10.46 -26.70 -7.14
CA ARG A 261 -11.51 -27.74 -7.28
C ARG A 261 -12.20 -27.73 -8.64
N LEU A 262 -12.15 -26.60 -9.36
CA LEU A 262 -12.79 -26.42 -10.69
C LEU A 262 -11.84 -26.80 -11.86
N ARG A 263 -10.62 -27.20 -11.56
CA ARG A 263 -9.60 -27.73 -12.49
C ARG A 263 -9.50 -29.25 -12.39
#